data_c69617b16f2118f9feb40146832fd4a0
#
_entry.id   c69617b16f2118f9feb40146832fd4a0
#
_cell.length_a   1.000
_cell.length_b   1.000
_cell.length_c   1.000
_cell.angle_alpha   90.00
_cell.angle_beta   90.00
_cell.angle_gamma   90.00
#
_symmetry.space_group_name_H-M   'P 1'
#
loop_
_entity.id
_entity.type
_entity.pdbx_description
1 polymer ?
#
loop_
_entity_poly.entity_id
_entity_poly.type
_entity_poly.pdbx_seq_one_letter_code
_entity_poly.pdbx_strand_id
1 'polypeptide(L)'
;MKATIARFASVCAALLAVLFLSGCAPRTVSKNTVIQMSYTAAFADGTVFSKSEEGKPMEALVGGGVLIPGLERQMMGMRIGEKRTITVKAADAYGEPDPGAVQTVPRARFPKDLDLKIGERYQMNLPSGPLSFAVTAINGELVTVDFNNPLAGKDLTFEVTVVKIRFATKEELAAAAGRVPATPGAAGTPKQ
;
A
#
# COMPACT_ATOMS: atom_id res chain seq x y z
N MET A 1 46.39 -21.78 45.53
CA MET A 1 45.41 -22.41 44.61
C MET A 1 43.95 -21.94 44.72
N LYS A 2 43.54 -21.18 45.77
CA LYS A 2 42.14 -20.71 45.91
C LYS A 2 41.81 -19.37 45.21
N ALA A 3 42.81 -18.58 44.83
CA ALA A 3 42.59 -17.23 44.22
C ALA A 3 42.43 -17.27 42.68
N THR A 4 42.86 -18.34 42.02
CA THR A 4 42.82 -18.44 40.55
C THR A 4 41.46 -18.91 40.02
N ILE A 5 40.68 -19.63 40.82
CA ILE A 5 39.36 -20.14 40.45
C ILE A 5 38.29 -19.04 40.44
N ALA A 6 38.40 -18.03 41.34
CA ALA A 6 37.44 -16.96 41.43
C ALA A 6 37.48 -15.97 40.25
N ARG A 7 38.64 -15.83 39.58
CA ARG A 7 38.77 -14.93 38.43
C ARG A 7 38.21 -15.51 37.14
N PHE A 8 38.19 -16.83 36.99
CA PHE A 8 37.59 -17.47 35.79
C PHE A 8 36.07 -17.48 35.85
N ALA A 9 35.46 -17.59 37.00
CA ALA A 9 34.01 -17.55 37.15
C ALA A 9 33.43 -16.16 36.80
N SER A 10 34.16 -15.07 37.10
CA SER A 10 33.71 -13.69 36.85
C SER A 10 33.77 -13.32 35.36
N VAL A 11 34.71 -13.86 34.60
CA VAL A 11 34.84 -13.60 33.14
C VAL A 11 33.77 -14.36 32.36
N CYS A 12 33.44 -15.58 32.76
CA CYS A 12 32.35 -16.34 32.10
C CYS A 12 30.96 -15.72 32.35
N ALA A 13 30.71 -15.13 33.52
CA ALA A 13 29.44 -14.46 33.78
C ALA A 13 29.26 -13.17 32.98
N ALA A 14 30.37 -12.44 32.69
CA ALA A 14 30.34 -11.24 31.84
C ALA A 14 30.14 -11.58 30.36
N LEU A 15 30.67 -12.72 29.88
CA LEU A 15 30.45 -13.14 28.47
C LEU A 15 29.02 -13.67 28.21
N LEU A 16 28.34 -14.24 29.21
CA LEU A 16 26.95 -14.68 29.05
C LEU A 16 25.95 -13.50 29.06
N ALA A 17 26.27 -12.37 29.63
CA ALA A 17 25.39 -11.20 29.69
C ALA A 17 25.31 -10.43 28.35
N VAL A 18 26.28 -10.59 27.44
CA VAL A 18 26.30 -9.91 26.13
C VAL A 18 25.42 -10.61 25.08
N LEU A 19 25.02 -11.84 25.32
CA LEU A 19 24.20 -12.63 24.38
C LEU A 19 22.69 -12.35 24.45
N PHE A 20 22.21 -11.56 25.40
CA PHE A 20 20.77 -11.29 25.58
C PHE A 20 20.26 -9.96 25.02
N LEU A 21 21.09 -9.15 24.35
CA LEU A 21 20.69 -7.89 23.72
C LEU A 21 20.46 -8.01 22.21
N SER A 22 20.33 -9.23 21.69
CA SER A 22 19.78 -9.40 20.34
C SER A 22 18.29 -9.11 20.42
N GLY A 23 17.92 -7.84 20.27
CA GLY A 23 16.54 -7.42 20.13
C GLY A 23 15.86 -8.34 19.13
N CYS A 24 14.84 -9.08 19.59
CA CYS A 24 14.13 -10.07 18.79
C CYS A 24 13.46 -9.34 17.62
N ALA A 25 14.14 -9.28 16.46
CA ALA A 25 13.54 -8.73 15.26
C ALA A 25 12.28 -9.53 14.91
N PRO A 26 11.22 -8.90 14.42
CA PRO A 26 10.00 -9.60 14.06
C PRO A 26 10.30 -10.59 12.94
N ARG A 27 9.88 -11.84 13.13
CA ARG A 27 10.13 -12.94 12.16
C ARG A 27 9.02 -13.06 11.13
N THR A 28 7.87 -12.43 11.40
CA THR A 28 6.68 -12.49 10.57
C THR A 28 6.03 -11.12 10.42
N VAL A 29 5.32 -10.94 9.31
CA VAL A 29 4.47 -9.76 9.08
C VAL A 29 3.39 -9.71 10.15
N SER A 30 3.33 -8.62 10.89
CA SER A 30 2.36 -8.38 11.96
C SER A 30 2.04 -6.90 12.07
N LYS A 31 0.97 -6.55 12.80
CA LYS A 31 0.65 -5.14 13.08
C LYS A 31 1.86 -4.42 13.70
N ASN A 32 2.02 -3.14 13.35
CA ASN A 32 3.12 -2.30 13.81
C ASN A 32 4.51 -2.77 13.35
N THR A 33 4.60 -3.58 12.30
CA THR A 33 5.84 -3.85 11.60
C THR A 33 5.91 -3.05 10.30
N VAL A 34 7.11 -2.65 9.93
CA VAL A 34 7.42 -2.12 8.61
C VAL A 34 8.02 -3.25 7.79
N ILE A 35 7.44 -3.47 6.63
CA ILE A 35 7.88 -4.49 5.68
C ILE A 35 8.50 -3.84 4.44
N GLN A 36 9.53 -4.46 3.91
CA GLN A 36 9.98 -4.23 2.54
C GLN A 36 9.56 -5.44 1.72
N MET A 37 8.87 -5.20 0.62
CA MET A 37 8.38 -6.26 -0.26
C MET A 37 8.59 -5.92 -1.72
N SER A 38 8.95 -6.91 -2.52
CA SER A 38 8.82 -6.86 -3.96
C SER A 38 7.44 -7.37 -4.34
N TYR A 39 6.80 -6.74 -5.32
CA TYR A 39 5.47 -7.13 -5.76
C TYR A 39 5.29 -6.97 -7.27
N THR A 40 4.38 -7.76 -7.81
CA THR A 40 3.77 -7.58 -9.13
C THR A 40 2.26 -7.63 -8.94
N ALA A 41 1.56 -6.61 -9.44
CA ALA A 41 0.11 -6.49 -9.37
C ALA A 41 -0.49 -6.60 -10.78
N ALA A 42 -1.44 -7.50 -10.93
CA ALA A 42 -2.09 -7.79 -12.19
C ALA A 42 -3.61 -7.85 -12.03
N PHE A 43 -4.34 -7.61 -13.12
CA PHE A 43 -5.77 -7.89 -13.22
C PHE A 43 -6.03 -9.40 -13.31
N ALA A 44 -7.31 -9.79 -13.26
CA ALA A 44 -7.72 -11.19 -13.38
C ALA A 44 -7.32 -11.84 -14.73
N ASP A 45 -7.16 -11.04 -15.78
CA ASP A 45 -6.71 -11.48 -17.11
C ASP A 45 -5.19 -11.64 -17.21
N GLY A 46 -4.44 -11.38 -16.12
CA GLY A 46 -2.98 -11.45 -16.07
C GLY A 46 -2.27 -10.17 -16.54
N THR A 47 -2.99 -9.14 -16.97
CA THR A 47 -2.40 -7.86 -17.37
C THR A 47 -1.77 -7.17 -16.16
N VAL A 48 -0.45 -6.97 -16.17
CA VAL A 48 0.29 -6.29 -15.10
C VAL A 48 0.06 -4.78 -15.21
N PHE A 49 -0.42 -4.17 -14.14
CA PHE A 49 -0.63 -2.72 -14.06
C PHE A 49 0.33 -2.00 -13.10
N SER A 50 1.00 -2.73 -12.20
CA SER A 50 1.98 -2.17 -11.28
C SER A 50 2.98 -3.24 -10.83
N LYS A 51 4.22 -2.84 -10.61
CA LYS A 51 5.26 -3.69 -10.02
C LYS A 51 6.31 -2.85 -9.31
N SER A 52 6.97 -3.42 -8.31
CA SER A 52 8.16 -2.82 -7.72
C SER A 52 9.32 -2.87 -8.73
N GLU A 53 10.17 -1.84 -8.72
CA GLU A 53 11.42 -1.87 -9.50
C GLU A 53 12.38 -2.94 -8.94
N GLU A 54 13.17 -3.53 -9.83
CA GLU A 54 14.18 -4.49 -9.43
C GLU A 54 15.21 -3.84 -8.49
N GLY A 55 15.48 -4.50 -7.37
CA GLY A 55 16.37 -3.97 -6.32
C GLY A 55 15.79 -2.84 -5.48
N LYS A 56 14.57 -2.38 -5.74
CA LYS A 56 13.88 -1.33 -4.96
C LYS A 56 12.55 -1.85 -4.40
N PRO A 57 12.58 -2.64 -3.33
CA PRO A 57 11.36 -3.12 -2.71
C PRO A 57 10.53 -1.95 -2.14
N MET A 58 9.22 -2.06 -2.23
CA MET A 58 8.28 -1.13 -1.62
C MET A 58 8.34 -1.29 -0.10
N GLU A 59 8.40 -0.16 0.63
CA GLU A 59 8.29 -0.16 2.08
C GLU A 59 6.88 0.23 2.52
N ALA A 60 6.30 -0.52 3.45
CA ALA A 60 4.97 -0.26 3.97
C ALA A 60 4.89 -0.59 5.46
N LEU A 61 4.22 0.29 6.22
CA LEU A 61 3.82 0.02 7.60
C LEU A 61 2.52 -0.80 7.59
N VAL A 62 2.55 -1.97 8.21
CA VAL A 62 1.38 -2.83 8.38
C VAL A 62 0.43 -2.20 9.40
N GLY A 63 -0.79 -1.92 8.99
CA GLY A 63 -1.77 -1.12 9.73
C GLY A 63 -1.68 0.38 9.47
N GLY A 64 -0.79 0.83 8.57
CA GLY A 64 -0.59 2.24 8.23
C GLY A 64 -1.46 2.77 7.08
N GLY A 65 -2.38 1.97 6.55
CA GLY A 65 -3.28 2.36 5.47
C GLY A 65 -2.62 2.54 4.09
N VAL A 66 -1.38 2.09 3.92
CA VAL A 66 -0.66 2.10 2.62
C VAL A 66 -1.05 0.91 1.76
N LEU A 67 -1.23 -0.26 2.39
CA LEU A 67 -1.66 -1.49 1.73
C LEU A 67 -3.18 -1.54 1.68
N ILE A 68 -3.73 -2.08 0.58
CA ILE A 68 -5.17 -2.36 0.50
C ILE A 68 -5.55 -3.43 1.54
N PRO A 69 -6.73 -3.32 2.17
CA PRO A 69 -7.08 -4.16 3.33
C PRO A 69 -7.01 -5.66 3.06
N GLY A 70 -7.45 -6.10 1.88
CA GLY A 70 -7.43 -7.51 1.51
C GLY A 70 -6.02 -8.07 1.32
N LEU A 71 -5.09 -7.28 0.80
CA LEU A 71 -3.68 -7.66 0.68
C LEU A 71 -3.03 -7.74 2.05
N GLU A 72 -3.18 -6.68 2.87
CA GLU A 72 -2.60 -6.61 4.20
C GLU A 72 -3.02 -7.80 5.07
N ARG A 73 -4.32 -8.11 5.11
CA ARG A 73 -4.88 -9.22 5.87
C ARG A 73 -4.28 -10.57 5.47
N GLN A 74 -4.07 -10.81 4.16
CA GLN A 74 -3.52 -12.06 3.66
C GLN A 74 -1.99 -12.16 3.77
N MET A 75 -1.30 -11.03 3.93
CA MET A 75 0.15 -10.99 4.18
C MET A 75 0.50 -11.28 5.65
N MET A 76 -0.46 -11.18 6.57
CA MET A 76 -0.19 -11.45 7.99
C MET A 76 0.40 -12.84 8.18
N GLY A 77 1.44 -12.93 9.02
CA GLY A 77 2.16 -14.18 9.30
C GLY A 77 3.22 -14.58 8.27
N MET A 78 3.31 -13.92 7.10
CA MET A 78 4.38 -14.17 6.13
C MET A 78 5.76 -13.92 6.73
N ARG A 79 6.75 -14.70 6.29
CA ARG A 79 8.14 -14.63 6.75
C ARG A 79 9.03 -13.95 5.70
N ILE A 80 10.19 -13.48 6.15
CA ILE A 80 11.22 -12.96 5.25
C ILE A 80 11.60 -14.07 4.24
N GLY A 81 11.67 -13.71 2.95
CA GLY A 81 11.93 -14.62 1.83
C GLY A 81 10.69 -15.39 1.34
N GLU A 82 9.56 -15.33 2.05
CA GLU A 82 8.34 -15.99 1.61
C GLU A 82 7.73 -15.27 0.40
N LYS A 83 7.41 -16.04 -0.64
CA LYS A 83 6.65 -15.60 -1.81
C LYS A 83 5.23 -16.14 -1.74
N ARG A 84 4.26 -15.28 -2.02
CA ARG A 84 2.83 -15.65 -2.04
C ARG A 84 2.09 -14.95 -3.17
N THR A 85 1.21 -15.68 -3.84
CA THR A 85 0.22 -15.12 -4.76
C THR A 85 -1.07 -14.89 -3.99
N ILE A 86 -1.56 -13.65 -4.00
CA ILE A 86 -2.71 -13.21 -3.23
C ILE A 86 -3.72 -12.61 -4.18
N THR A 87 -4.91 -13.19 -4.24
CA THR A 87 -6.05 -12.58 -4.95
C THR A 87 -6.89 -11.79 -3.97
N VAL A 88 -7.16 -10.54 -4.31
CA VAL A 88 -7.96 -9.60 -3.53
C VAL A 88 -9.20 -9.24 -4.34
N LYS A 89 -10.38 -9.48 -3.77
CA LYS A 89 -11.66 -9.10 -4.38
C LYS A 89 -11.81 -7.59 -4.39
N ALA A 90 -12.57 -7.07 -5.35
CA ALA A 90 -12.81 -5.63 -5.51
C ALA A 90 -13.23 -4.96 -4.19
N ALA A 91 -14.16 -5.54 -3.45
CA ALA A 91 -14.67 -5.03 -2.18
C ALA A 91 -13.57 -4.89 -1.10
N ASP A 92 -12.55 -5.74 -1.11
CA ASP A 92 -11.41 -5.75 -0.19
C ASP A 92 -10.19 -4.97 -0.74
N ALA A 93 -10.29 -4.45 -1.97
CA ALA A 93 -9.26 -3.68 -2.66
C ALA A 93 -9.65 -2.20 -2.74
N TYR A 94 -10.16 -1.77 -3.89
CA TYR A 94 -10.54 -0.39 -4.15
C TYR A 94 -12.06 -0.17 -4.10
N GLY A 95 -12.82 -1.16 -3.66
CA GLY A 95 -14.27 -1.12 -3.57
C GLY A 95 -14.98 -1.39 -4.89
N GLU A 96 -16.31 -1.47 -4.84
CA GLU A 96 -17.16 -1.54 -6.02
C GLU A 96 -17.32 -0.12 -6.61
N PRO A 97 -17.59 0.00 -7.94
CA PRO A 97 -17.90 1.28 -8.54
C PRO A 97 -19.17 1.89 -7.91
N ASP A 98 -19.09 3.15 -7.52
CA ASP A 98 -20.23 3.91 -7.02
C ASP A 98 -20.95 4.59 -8.22
N PRO A 99 -22.21 4.21 -8.53
CA PRO A 99 -22.99 4.89 -9.55
C PRO A 99 -23.19 6.40 -9.26
N GLY A 100 -23.19 6.80 -7.97
CA GLY A 100 -23.30 8.21 -7.56
C GLY A 100 -22.04 9.03 -7.89
N ALA A 101 -20.92 8.38 -8.11
CA ALA A 101 -19.68 9.01 -8.56
C ALA A 101 -19.68 9.32 -10.08
N VAL A 102 -20.69 8.85 -10.83
CA VAL A 102 -20.88 9.21 -12.24
C VAL A 102 -21.81 10.40 -12.32
N GLN A 103 -21.32 11.54 -12.84
CA GLN A 103 -22.05 12.79 -12.85
C GLN A 103 -22.03 13.42 -14.25
N THR A 104 -23.15 14.02 -14.64
CA THR A 104 -23.24 14.85 -15.84
C THR A 104 -23.15 16.32 -15.45
N VAL A 105 -22.14 17.01 -15.97
CA VAL A 105 -21.86 18.40 -15.66
C VAL A 105 -21.74 19.23 -16.93
N PRO A 106 -22.05 20.55 -16.88
CA PRO A 106 -21.86 21.43 -18.03
C PRO A 106 -20.39 21.51 -18.46
N ARG A 107 -20.13 21.53 -19.77
CA ARG A 107 -18.79 21.73 -20.36
C ARG A 107 -18.11 22.99 -19.82
N ALA A 108 -18.92 24.03 -19.53
CA ALA A 108 -18.42 25.28 -18.97
C ALA A 108 -17.76 25.16 -17.57
N ARG A 109 -17.90 24.01 -16.88
CA ARG A 109 -17.19 23.71 -15.62
C ARG A 109 -15.73 23.37 -15.82
N PHE A 110 -15.32 23.05 -17.02
CA PHE A 110 -13.94 22.70 -17.37
C PHE A 110 -13.23 23.87 -18.05
N PRO A 111 -11.91 23.98 -17.97
CA PRO A 111 -11.14 24.94 -18.74
C PRO A 111 -11.48 24.86 -20.23
N LYS A 112 -11.56 26.01 -20.89
CA LYS A 112 -11.95 26.08 -22.31
C LYS A 112 -10.93 25.43 -23.23
N ASP A 113 -9.67 25.50 -22.86
CA ASP A 113 -8.48 24.94 -23.54
C ASP A 113 -8.29 23.44 -23.29
N LEU A 114 -9.05 22.83 -22.37
CA LEU A 114 -8.98 21.41 -22.11
C LEU A 114 -9.76 20.62 -23.16
N ASP A 115 -9.04 19.91 -24.02
CA ASP A 115 -9.66 19.02 -25.03
C ASP A 115 -10.12 17.72 -24.37
N LEU A 116 -11.42 17.65 -24.06
CA LEU A 116 -12.01 16.47 -23.41
C LEU A 116 -12.34 15.39 -24.45
N LYS A 117 -11.85 14.17 -24.22
CA LYS A 117 -12.11 13.00 -25.08
C LYS A 117 -12.75 11.88 -24.30
N ILE A 118 -13.74 11.24 -24.90
CA ILE A 118 -14.41 10.07 -24.31
C ILE A 118 -13.39 8.94 -24.13
N GLY A 119 -13.41 8.32 -22.96
CA GLY A 119 -12.50 7.24 -22.56
C GLY A 119 -11.18 7.71 -21.94
N GLU A 120 -10.86 8.99 -22.03
CA GLU A 120 -9.65 9.53 -21.41
C GLU A 120 -9.87 9.92 -19.94
N ARG A 121 -8.80 9.85 -19.14
CA ARG A 121 -8.78 10.26 -17.74
C ARG A 121 -8.00 11.57 -17.59
N TYR A 122 -8.56 12.46 -16.78
CA TYR A 122 -8.02 13.79 -16.52
C TYR A 122 -7.77 13.98 -15.03
N GLN A 123 -6.86 14.88 -14.72
CA GLN A 123 -6.60 15.32 -13.34
C GLN A 123 -6.73 16.84 -13.28
N MET A 124 -7.52 17.32 -12.33
CA MET A 124 -7.66 18.74 -12.03
C MET A 124 -7.19 19.03 -10.61
N ASN A 125 -6.46 20.11 -10.43
CA ASN A 125 -6.06 20.61 -9.12
C ASN A 125 -7.13 21.56 -8.60
N LEU A 126 -7.90 21.11 -7.61
CA LEU A 126 -8.87 21.94 -6.89
C LEU A 126 -8.26 22.46 -5.58
N PRO A 127 -8.81 23.53 -4.97
CA PRO A 127 -8.38 23.96 -3.63
C PRO A 127 -8.49 22.87 -2.56
N SER A 128 -9.41 21.92 -2.75
CA SER A 128 -9.60 20.75 -1.88
C SER A 128 -8.59 19.61 -2.14
N GLY A 129 -7.76 19.73 -3.16
CA GLY A 129 -6.80 18.71 -3.59
C GLY A 129 -7.00 18.25 -5.05
N PRO A 130 -6.12 17.36 -5.54
CA PRO A 130 -6.22 16.84 -6.89
C PRO A 130 -7.48 15.96 -7.04
N LEU A 131 -8.24 16.21 -8.10
CA LEU A 131 -9.41 15.44 -8.51
C LEU A 131 -9.14 14.73 -9.82
N SER A 132 -9.26 13.41 -9.85
CA SER A 132 -9.13 12.61 -11.07
C SER A 132 -10.50 12.12 -11.52
N PHE A 133 -10.78 12.19 -12.83
CA PHE A 133 -12.03 11.71 -13.42
C PHE A 133 -11.78 11.16 -14.83
N ALA A 134 -12.65 10.24 -15.26
CA ALA A 134 -12.70 9.77 -16.66
C ALA A 134 -13.89 10.42 -17.36
N VAL A 135 -13.76 10.77 -18.63
CA VAL A 135 -14.87 11.25 -19.45
C VAL A 135 -15.54 10.01 -20.08
N THR A 136 -16.83 9.80 -19.78
CA THR A 136 -17.58 8.64 -20.28
C THR A 136 -18.53 8.98 -21.41
N ALA A 137 -19.01 10.22 -21.49
CA ALA A 137 -19.82 10.71 -22.60
C ALA A 137 -19.71 12.24 -22.77
N ILE A 138 -19.90 12.70 -24.00
CA ILE A 138 -20.01 14.13 -24.32
C ILE A 138 -21.25 14.31 -25.21
N ASN A 139 -22.24 15.06 -24.73
CA ASN A 139 -23.51 15.33 -25.42
C ASN A 139 -23.74 16.85 -25.51
N GLY A 140 -23.24 17.46 -26.56
CA GLY A 140 -23.28 18.93 -26.72
C GLY A 140 -22.55 19.64 -25.59
N GLU A 141 -23.28 20.46 -24.85
CA GLU A 141 -22.73 21.22 -23.69
C GLU A 141 -22.69 20.42 -22.37
N LEU A 142 -23.04 19.14 -22.42
CA LEU A 142 -23.01 18.26 -21.24
C LEU A 142 -21.90 17.22 -21.36
N VAL A 143 -21.15 17.03 -20.29
CA VAL A 143 -20.07 16.05 -20.16
C VAL A 143 -20.39 15.10 -19.00
N THR A 144 -20.44 13.81 -19.27
CA THR A 144 -20.56 12.81 -18.20
C THR A 144 -19.17 12.37 -17.79
N VAL A 145 -18.89 12.47 -16.51
CA VAL A 145 -17.61 12.13 -15.89
C VAL A 145 -17.79 11.07 -14.82
N ASP A 146 -16.82 10.20 -14.70
CA ASP A 146 -16.73 9.15 -13.70
C ASP A 146 -15.55 9.42 -12.76
N PHE A 147 -15.86 9.67 -11.49
CA PHE A 147 -14.88 9.91 -10.42
C PHE A 147 -14.42 8.64 -9.72
N ASN A 148 -14.94 7.47 -10.10
CA ASN A 148 -14.51 6.22 -9.51
C ASN A 148 -13.02 5.96 -9.71
N ASN A 149 -12.42 5.25 -8.75
CA ASN A 149 -11.07 4.73 -8.92
C ASN A 149 -11.04 3.80 -10.14
N PRO A 150 -10.03 3.89 -11.03
CA PRO A 150 -9.93 3.03 -12.22
C PRO A 150 -9.81 1.53 -11.89
N LEU A 151 -9.47 1.20 -10.64
CA LEU A 151 -9.36 -0.18 -10.14
C LEU A 151 -10.61 -0.63 -9.38
N ALA A 152 -11.63 0.24 -9.18
CA ALA A 152 -12.89 -0.14 -8.56
C ALA A 152 -13.61 -1.22 -9.38
N GLY A 153 -14.25 -2.18 -8.71
CA GLY A 153 -14.94 -3.32 -9.31
C GLY A 153 -14.01 -4.38 -9.91
N LYS A 154 -12.69 -4.26 -9.74
CA LYS A 154 -11.73 -5.20 -10.31
C LYS A 154 -11.11 -6.08 -9.24
N ASP A 155 -11.17 -7.38 -9.44
CA ASP A 155 -10.37 -8.34 -8.67
C ASP A 155 -8.91 -8.20 -9.07
N LEU A 156 -8.02 -8.17 -8.08
CA LEU A 156 -6.59 -7.96 -8.28
C LEU A 156 -5.78 -9.14 -7.78
N THR A 157 -4.75 -9.51 -8.51
CA THR A 157 -3.81 -10.55 -8.10
C THR A 157 -2.44 -9.94 -7.86
N PHE A 158 -1.89 -10.20 -6.68
CA PHE A 158 -0.57 -9.75 -6.25
C PHE A 158 0.35 -10.94 -6.07
N GLU A 159 1.48 -10.94 -6.76
CA GLU A 159 2.61 -11.74 -6.36
C GLU A 159 3.50 -10.91 -5.45
N VAL A 160 3.67 -11.32 -4.20
CA VAL A 160 4.46 -10.59 -3.21
C VAL A 160 5.58 -11.46 -2.68
N THR A 161 6.75 -10.86 -2.46
CA THR A 161 7.89 -11.46 -1.76
C THR A 161 8.32 -10.55 -0.65
N VAL A 162 8.32 -11.04 0.59
CA VAL A 162 8.76 -10.27 1.76
C VAL A 162 10.29 -10.24 1.80
N VAL A 163 10.88 -9.06 1.68
CA VAL A 163 12.35 -8.88 1.64
C VAL A 163 12.90 -8.61 3.05
N LYS A 164 12.21 -7.78 3.83
CA LYS A 164 12.65 -7.40 5.18
C LYS A 164 11.44 -7.10 6.07
N ILE A 165 11.63 -7.34 7.37
CA ILE A 165 10.63 -7.00 8.40
C ILE A 165 11.38 -6.35 9.55
N ARG A 166 10.87 -5.23 10.08
CA ARG A 166 11.35 -4.57 11.30
C ARG A 166 10.17 -4.07 12.12
N PHE A 167 10.38 -3.77 13.37
CA PHE A 167 9.39 -3.03 14.14
C PHE A 167 9.29 -1.59 13.64
N ALA A 168 8.09 -1.04 13.66
CA ALA A 168 7.88 0.38 13.39
C ALA A 168 8.42 1.24 14.55
N THR A 169 8.92 2.42 14.24
CA THR A 169 9.30 3.41 15.25
C THR A 169 8.05 4.10 15.82
N LYS A 170 8.21 4.79 16.95
CA LYS A 170 7.10 5.56 17.56
C LYS A 170 6.62 6.67 16.63
N GLU A 171 7.53 7.29 15.90
CA GLU A 171 7.27 8.36 14.94
C GLU A 171 6.47 7.86 13.75
N GLU A 172 6.82 6.66 13.21
CA GLU A 172 6.09 6.02 12.12
C GLU A 172 4.66 5.65 12.53
N LEU A 173 4.49 5.12 13.74
CA LEU A 173 3.17 4.80 14.30
C LEU A 173 2.33 6.07 14.52
N ALA A 174 2.93 7.14 15.04
CA ALA A 174 2.25 8.42 15.24
C ALA A 174 1.84 9.05 13.91
N ALA A 175 2.71 9.00 12.90
CA ALA A 175 2.41 9.48 11.55
C ALA A 175 1.28 8.69 10.86
N ALA A 176 1.18 7.39 11.15
CA ALA A 176 0.12 6.53 10.64
C ALA A 176 -1.22 6.78 11.34
N ALA A 177 -1.21 7.06 12.65
CA ALA A 177 -2.42 7.34 13.42
C ALA A 177 -3.15 8.61 12.96
N GLY A 178 -2.43 9.56 12.34
CA GLY A 178 -3.01 10.77 11.74
C GLY A 178 -3.52 10.57 10.29
N ARG A 179 -3.29 9.42 9.69
CA ARG A 179 -3.83 9.09 8.36
C ARG A 179 -5.20 8.47 8.52
N VAL A 180 -6.20 9.04 7.85
CA VAL A 180 -7.47 8.34 7.66
C VAL A 180 -7.13 7.05 6.88
N PRO A 181 -7.54 5.85 7.35
CA PRO A 181 -7.37 4.63 6.58
C PRO A 181 -7.87 4.88 5.16
N ALA A 182 -7.13 4.43 4.17
CA ALA A 182 -7.61 4.52 2.79
C ALA A 182 -9.00 3.88 2.73
N THR A 183 -10.01 4.72 2.62
CA THR A 183 -11.38 4.25 2.36
C THR A 183 -11.29 3.43 1.09
N PRO A 184 -11.91 2.24 1.01
CA PRO A 184 -11.99 1.51 -0.24
C PRO A 184 -12.49 2.48 -1.32
N GLY A 185 -11.68 2.76 -2.33
CA GLY A 185 -11.97 3.78 -3.36
C GLY A 185 -11.11 5.04 -3.34
N ALA A 186 -10.43 5.40 -2.26
CA ALA A 186 -9.66 6.65 -2.14
C ALA A 186 -8.12 6.48 -2.22
N ALA A 187 -7.62 5.29 -2.53
CA ALA A 187 -6.18 5.07 -2.66
C ALA A 187 -5.65 5.78 -3.92
N GLY A 188 -4.75 6.71 -3.69
CA GLY A 188 -4.13 7.50 -4.73
C GLY A 188 -3.52 6.65 -5.84
N THR A 189 -3.65 7.13 -7.06
CA THR A 189 -3.04 6.62 -8.28
C THR A 189 -1.57 6.26 -8.04
N PRO A 190 -1.11 5.07 -8.44
CA PRO A 190 0.33 4.78 -8.47
C PRO A 190 1.00 5.83 -9.35
N LYS A 191 2.04 6.47 -8.85
CA LYS A 191 2.93 7.32 -9.67
C LYS A 191 3.55 6.43 -10.75
N GLN A 192 3.25 6.75 -12.00
CA GLN A 192 4.05 6.29 -13.13
C GLN A 192 5.42 6.96 -13.11
#